data_4069ce4509c41e31b09d9976172de69a
#
_entry.id   4069ce4509c41e31b09d9976172de69a
#
_cell.length_a   1.000
_cell.length_b   1.000
_cell.length_c   1.000
_cell.angle_alpha   90.00
_cell.angle_beta   90.00
_cell.angle_gamma   90.00
#
_symmetry.space_group_name_H-M   'P 1'
#
loop_
_entity.id
_entity.type
_entity.pdbx_description
1 polymer ?
#
loop_
_entity_poly.entity_id
_entity_poly.type
_entity_poly.pdbx_seq_one_letter_code
_entity_poly.pdbx_strand_id
1 'polypeptide(L)'
;MEDYSFPGDGGSEEEPAVTEDEDILQEGYPASISLYHFTDWFDTDSKCVGWYAVVDTDGEDAASFTVRHIASPGKTPEGVFAELKLSGESPYIVTNAGYFYAGESMSLCIHEGEVESIAAQLAYPDGGTAYPVRAAFGMFSDGSFETTWIYCPNDGGQRPYSYPSPLDNDESTGTFMTEMPSASYEGAELWTPMEAIGGGPMLVLDGKNVADEYYYREVLDAGGTAGMSRQPRTAVGATADGKVIILVCDGRGMNGSLGYTLSELADKLI
;
A
#
# COMPACT_ATOMS: atom_id res chain seq x y z
N MET A 1 39.36 -47.36 15.73
CA MET A 1 38.75 -46.36 14.81
C MET A 1 37.27 -46.66 14.88
N GLU A 2 36.57 -46.03 15.81
CA GLU A 2 35.11 -46.22 15.99
C GLU A 2 34.38 -45.21 15.16
N ASP A 3 33.45 -45.75 14.37
CA ASP A 3 32.58 -45.04 13.43
C ASP A 3 31.50 -44.32 14.26
N TYR A 4 31.53 -43.00 14.34
CA TYR A 4 30.47 -42.19 14.94
C TYR A 4 29.50 -41.77 13.83
N SER A 5 28.38 -42.48 13.74
CA SER A 5 27.22 -42.08 12.98
C SER A 5 26.41 -41.05 13.80
N PHE A 6 26.23 -39.83 13.27
CA PHE A 6 25.28 -38.86 13.81
C PHE A 6 23.83 -39.34 13.58
N PRO A 7 22.96 -39.28 14.57
CA PRO A 7 21.54 -39.48 14.36
C PRO A 7 21.02 -38.32 13.53
N GLY A 8 20.36 -38.66 12.42
CA GLY A 8 19.65 -37.68 11.60
C GLY A 8 18.56 -37.03 12.43
N ASP A 9 18.66 -35.73 12.56
CA ASP A 9 17.62 -34.86 13.07
C ASP A 9 16.49 -34.80 12.05
N GLY A 10 15.51 -35.69 12.23
CA GLY A 10 14.25 -35.66 11.51
C GLY A 10 13.30 -34.68 12.19
N GLY A 11 13.66 -33.41 12.24
CA GLY A 11 12.73 -32.33 12.54
C GLY A 11 11.75 -32.24 11.40
N SER A 12 10.53 -32.74 11.59
CA SER A 12 9.41 -32.31 10.77
C SER A 12 9.26 -30.80 11.03
N GLU A 13 9.61 -29.97 10.06
CA GLU A 13 9.12 -28.60 10.00
C GLU A 13 7.59 -28.74 9.91
N GLU A 14 6.89 -28.57 11.03
CA GLU A 14 5.47 -28.33 11.04
C GLU A 14 5.30 -26.99 10.32
N GLU A 15 4.75 -27.01 9.09
CA GLU A 15 4.29 -25.80 8.44
C GLU A 15 3.37 -25.07 9.44
N PRO A 16 3.54 -23.75 9.63
CA PRO A 16 2.66 -23.00 10.51
C PRO A 16 1.22 -23.24 10.05
N ALA A 17 0.34 -23.60 10.98
CA ALA A 17 -1.05 -23.81 10.68
C ALA A 17 -1.63 -22.49 10.16
N VAL A 18 -1.87 -22.42 8.87
CA VAL A 18 -2.66 -21.34 8.26
C VAL A 18 -4.04 -21.47 8.88
N THR A 19 -4.38 -20.60 9.83
CA THR A 19 -5.76 -20.48 10.28
C THR A 19 -6.56 -19.95 9.11
N GLU A 20 -7.61 -20.68 8.73
CA GLU A 20 -8.54 -20.19 7.70
C GLU A 20 -9.02 -18.79 8.09
N ASP A 21 -8.96 -17.86 7.15
CA ASP A 21 -9.44 -16.50 7.37
C ASP A 21 -10.94 -16.57 7.71
N GLU A 22 -11.31 -16.08 8.87
CA GLU A 22 -12.71 -16.09 9.32
C GLU A 22 -13.50 -15.02 8.55
N ASP A 23 -14.53 -15.45 7.81
CA ASP A 23 -15.50 -14.54 7.21
C ASP A 23 -16.24 -13.80 8.35
N ILE A 24 -16.10 -12.48 8.40
CA ILE A 24 -16.81 -11.68 9.38
C ILE A 24 -18.20 -11.40 8.87
N LEU A 25 -19.19 -11.84 9.64
CA LEU A 25 -20.60 -11.63 9.33
C LEU A 25 -20.91 -10.17 9.02
N GLN A 26 -21.44 -9.96 7.84
CA GLN A 26 -21.61 -8.67 7.19
C GLN A 26 -23.04 -8.17 7.33
N GLU A 27 -23.61 -8.22 8.53
CA GLU A 27 -24.93 -7.65 8.73
C GLU A 27 -24.92 -6.15 8.38
N GLY A 28 -25.63 -5.80 7.31
CA GLY A 28 -25.72 -4.41 6.82
C GLY A 28 -24.68 -4.02 5.76
N TYR A 29 -23.83 -4.95 5.31
CA TYR A 29 -22.95 -4.73 4.15
C TYR A 29 -23.61 -5.21 2.86
N PRO A 30 -23.35 -4.59 1.70
CA PRO A 30 -23.78 -5.11 0.42
C PRO A 30 -23.05 -6.40 0.07
N ALA A 31 -23.63 -7.24 -0.77
CA ALA A 31 -23.01 -8.49 -1.22
C ALA A 31 -21.70 -8.28 -2.01
N SER A 32 -21.46 -7.06 -2.48
CA SER A 32 -20.21 -6.66 -3.16
C SER A 32 -19.00 -6.55 -2.23
N ILE A 33 -19.18 -6.60 -0.91
CA ILE A 33 -18.09 -6.50 0.06
C ILE A 33 -17.98 -7.80 0.84
N SER A 34 -16.83 -8.46 0.76
CA SER A 34 -16.43 -9.56 1.64
C SER A 34 -15.35 -9.06 2.60
N LEU A 35 -15.54 -9.27 3.89
CA LEU A 35 -14.63 -8.82 4.94
C LEU A 35 -14.12 -10.01 5.73
N TYR A 36 -12.83 -10.08 5.91
CA TYR A 36 -12.13 -11.20 6.55
C TYR A 36 -11.24 -10.71 7.69
N HIS A 37 -11.18 -11.50 8.75
CA HIS A 37 -10.20 -11.37 9.82
C HIS A 37 -9.18 -12.50 9.69
N PHE A 38 -7.89 -12.21 9.85
CA PHE A 38 -6.85 -13.22 9.76
C PHE A 38 -5.88 -13.19 10.95
N THR A 39 -5.29 -14.33 11.21
CA THR A 39 -4.16 -14.50 12.11
C THR A 39 -3.15 -15.42 11.47
N ASP A 40 -2.02 -14.86 11.07
CA ASP A 40 -0.90 -15.60 10.47
C ASP A 40 0.20 -15.80 11.53
N TRP A 41 0.51 -17.04 11.82
CA TRP A 41 1.56 -17.39 12.75
C TRP A 41 2.89 -17.54 12.02
N PHE A 42 3.94 -16.88 12.52
CA PHE A 42 5.30 -17.02 12.02
C PHE A 42 6.06 -18.13 12.75
N ASP A 43 5.72 -18.32 14.02
CA ASP A 43 6.21 -19.35 14.91
C ASP A 43 5.21 -19.54 16.08
N THR A 44 5.60 -20.29 17.13
CA THR A 44 4.72 -20.58 18.26
C THR A 44 4.31 -19.36 19.08
N ASP A 45 5.08 -18.27 19.03
CA ASP A 45 4.93 -17.11 19.90
C ASP A 45 4.76 -15.78 19.15
N SER A 46 4.91 -15.79 17.83
CA SER A 46 4.85 -14.58 17.02
C SER A 46 3.87 -14.68 15.85
N LYS A 47 3.08 -13.62 15.68
CA LYS A 47 1.99 -13.59 14.71
C LYS A 47 1.77 -12.21 14.13
N CYS A 48 1.05 -12.17 13.01
CA CYS A 48 0.38 -11.00 12.47
C CYS A 48 -1.13 -11.19 12.58
N VAL A 49 -1.82 -10.14 13.01
CA VAL A 49 -3.29 -10.09 13.06
C VAL A 49 -3.75 -8.93 12.21
N GLY A 50 -4.79 -9.14 11.43
CA GLY A 50 -5.29 -8.09 10.56
C GLY A 50 -6.65 -8.39 9.95
N TRP A 51 -7.05 -7.52 9.05
CA TRP A 51 -8.28 -7.60 8.30
C TRP A 51 -8.01 -7.30 6.84
N TYR A 52 -8.76 -7.94 5.97
CA TYR A 52 -8.81 -7.52 4.58
C TYR A 52 -10.24 -7.56 4.05
N ALA A 53 -10.49 -6.73 3.08
CA ALA A 53 -11.74 -6.70 2.35
C ALA A 53 -11.47 -6.94 0.87
N VAL A 54 -12.36 -7.71 0.25
CA VAL A 54 -12.46 -7.84 -1.21
C VAL A 54 -13.74 -7.13 -1.63
N VAL A 55 -13.60 -6.12 -2.46
CA VAL A 55 -14.71 -5.23 -2.84
C VAL A 55 -14.93 -5.31 -4.34
N ASP A 56 -16.12 -5.73 -4.72
CA ASP A 56 -16.58 -5.64 -6.10
C ASP A 56 -17.13 -4.22 -6.34
N THR A 57 -16.52 -3.50 -7.27
CA THR A 57 -16.90 -2.13 -7.61
C THR A 57 -17.71 -2.04 -8.89
N ASP A 58 -18.09 -3.19 -9.46
CA ASP A 58 -18.92 -3.31 -10.65
C ASP A 58 -20.26 -3.97 -10.32
N GLY A 59 -21.32 -3.61 -11.03
CA GLY A 59 -22.62 -4.21 -10.88
C GLY A 59 -23.67 -3.36 -10.13
N GLU A 60 -24.85 -3.93 -9.93
CA GLU A 60 -26.05 -3.21 -9.41
C GLU A 60 -25.92 -2.85 -7.91
N ASP A 61 -25.23 -3.70 -7.13
CA ASP A 61 -25.00 -3.51 -5.69
C ASP A 61 -23.53 -3.12 -5.39
N ALA A 62 -22.84 -2.56 -6.36
CA ALA A 62 -21.42 -2.22 -6.25
C ALA A 62 -21.15 -1.17 -5.17
N ALA A 63 -20.10 -1.39 -4.40
CA ALA A 63 -19.57 -0.35 -3.53
C ALA A 63 -18.63 0.57 -4.31
N SER A 64 -18.65 1.86 -4.03
CA SER A 64 -17.71 2.80 -4.63
C SER A 64 -16.41 2.85 -3.84
N PHE A 65 -15.29 2.88 -4.57
CA PHE A 65 -13.97 3.19 -4.02
C PHE A 65 -13.75 4.70 -4.10
N THR A 66 -13.28 5.32 -3.01
CA THR A 66 -12.99 6.75 -3.00
C THR A 66 -11.77 7.04 -2.13
N VAL A 67 -11.01 8.05 -2.50
CA VAL A 67 -9.83 8.54 -1.78
C VAL A 67 -10.07 9.99 -1.40
N ARG A 68 -9.73 10.39 -0.17
CA ARG A 68 -9.90 11.77 0.28
C ARG A 68 -8.68 12.27 1.04
N HIS A 69 -8.25 13.46 0.73
CA HIS A 69 -7.24 14.17 1.50
C HIS A 69 -7.85 14.75 2.78
N ILE A 70 -7.34 14.33 3.92
CA ILE A 70 -7.74 14.87 5.22
C ILE A 70 -6.69 15.89 5.66
N ALA A 71 -7.05 17.15 5.56
CA ALA A 71 -6.16 18.25 5.95
C ALA A 71 -5.79 18.19 7.44
N SER A 72 -4.63 18.80 7.75
CA SER A 72 -4.16 18.98 9.14
C SER A 72 -5.25 19.63 10.02
N PRO A 73 -5.46 19.14 11.27
CA PRO A 73 -4.58 18.23 12.05
C PRO A 73 -4.74 16.74 11.78
N GLY A 74 -5.42 16.32 10.74
CA GLY A 74 -5.71 14.93 10.47
C GLY A 74 -6.83 14.36 11.33
N LYS A 75 -7.34 13.18 10.96
CA LYS A 75 -8.41 12.47 11.67
C LYS A 75 -8.13 10.99 11.68
N THR A 76 -8.67 10.29 12.66
CA THR A 76 -8.66 8.84 12.65
C THR A 76 -9.66 8.30 11.61
N PRO A 77 -9.46 7.09 11.06
CA PRO A 77 -10.44 6.46 10.18
C PRO A 77 -11.85 6.39 10.80
N GLU A 78 -11.95 6.08 12.11
CA GLU A 78 -13.22 6.09 12.85
C GLU A 78 -13.88 7.48 12.84
N GLY A 79 -13.10 8.55 13.04
CA GLY A 79 -13.59 9.92 13.00
C GLY A 79 -14.13 10.30 11.63
N VAL A 80 -13.41 9.92 10.56
CA VAL A 80 -13.86 10.13 9.17
C VAL A 80 -15.13 9.33 8.89
N PHE A 81 -15.19 8.06 9.30
CA PHE A 81 -16.37 7.22 9.14
C PHE A 81 -17.61 7.85 9.79
N ALA A 82 -17.46 8.36 11.01
CA ALA A 82 -18.57 9.02 11.72
C ALA A 82 -19.04 10.29 11.01
N GLU A 83 -18.13 11.10 10.47
CA GLU A 83 -18.45 12.31 9.72
C GLU A 83 -19.16 12.00 8.40
N LEU A 84 -18.71 11.01 7.66
CA LEU A 84 -19.36 10.57 6.43
C LEU A 84 -20.82 10.12 6.71
N LYS A 85 -21.02 9.38 7.79
CA LYS A 85 -22.39 9.04 8.23
C LYS A 85 -23.24 10.26 8.58
N LEU A 86 -22.67 11.24 9.25
CA LEU A 86 -23.37 12.48 9.61
C LEU A 86 -23.69 13.34 8.38
N SER A 87 -22.90 13.28 7.32
CA SER A 87 -23.17 13.96 6.04
C SER A 87 -24.22 13.24 5.18
N GLY A 88 -24.69 12.06 5.61
CA GLY A 88 -25.69 11.27 4.90
C GLY A 88 -25.11 10.26 3.90
N GLU A 89 -23.80 10.07 3.92
CA GLU A 89 -23.12 9.02 3.16
C GLU A 89 -23.24 7.66 3.86
N SER A 90 -22.97 6.59 3.14
CA SER A 90 -23.03 5.21 3.64
C SER A 90 -21.65 4.55 3.57
N PRO A 91 -20.67 4.99 4.38
CA PRO A 91 -19.37 4.33 4.40
C PRO A 91 -19.48 2.92 4.97
N TYR A 92 -18.79 1.98 4.37
CA TYR A 92 -18.64 0.60 4.85
C TYR A 92 -17.26 0.38 5.46
N ILE A 93 -16.20 0.81 4.77
CA ILE A 93 -14.82 0.64 5.18
C ILE A 93 -14.11 1.99 5.04
N VAL A 94 -13.39 2.40 6.07
CA VAL A 94 -12.50 3.56 6.05
C VAL A 94 -11.17 3.16 6.67
N THR A 95 -10.09 3.44 5.98
CA THR A 95 -8.74 3.16 6.46
C THR A 95 -7.83 4.36 6.22
N ASN A 96 -6.67 4.37 6.89
CA ASN A 96 -5.59 5.28 6.52
C ASN A 96 -5.03 4.89 5.15
N ALA A 97 -4.36 5.84 4.51
CA ALA A 97 -3.79 5.65 3.18
C ALA A 97 -2.34 6.13 3.14
N GLY A 98 -1.97 7.00 2.20
CA GLY A 98 -0.61 7.40 1.89
C GLY A 98 0.24 7.93 3.05
N TYR A 99 1.50 8.18 2.77
CA TYR A 99 2.45 8.73 3.73
C TYR A 99 2.08 10.15 4.17
N PHE A 100 2.39 10.46 5.43
CA PHE A 100 2.22 11.82 5.97
C PHE A 100 3.36 12.15 6.93
N TYR A 101 3.62 13.42 7.10
CA TYR A 101 4.55 13.95 8.09
C TYR A 101 4.02 15.24 8.70
N ALA A 102 4.09 15.36 10.01
CA ALA A 102 3.61 16.54 10.77
C ALA A 102 2.16 16.96 10.45
N GLY A 103 1.31 16.00 10.08
CA GLY A 103 -0.10 16.26 9.73
C GLY A 103 -0.35 16.62 8.27
N GLU A 104 0.69 16.71 7.45
CA GLU A 104 0.58 17.01 6.03
C GLU A 104 0.78 15.74 5.18
N SER A 105 0.02 15.60 4.08
CA SER A 105 0.21 14.50 3.13
C SER A 105 1.56 14.60 2.44
N MET A 106 2.23 13.46 2.31
CA MET A 106 3.46 13.29 1.53
C MET A 106 3.26 12.37 0.32
N SER A 107 2.02 12.05 -0.01
CA SER A 107 1.65 11.14 -1.09
C SER A 107 0.68 11.82 -2.05
N LEU A 108 0.62 11.30 -3.28
CA LEU A 108 -0.43 11.68 -4.21
C LEU A 108 -1.79 11.32 -3.61
N CYS A 109 -2.75 12.24 -3.74
CA CYS A 109 -4.17 12.00 -3.53
C CYS A 109 -4.94 12.65 -4.68
N ILE A 110 -5.76 11.84 -5.35
CA ILE A 110 -6.70 12.32 -6.38
C ILE A 110 -8.09 11.91 -5.94
N HIS A 111 -9.00 12.87 -5.94
CA HIS A 111 -10.41 12.68 -5.64
C HIS A 111 -11.26 13.33 -6.73
N GLU A 112 -12.20 12.57 -7.30
CA GLU A 112 -13.06 13.03 -8.39
C GLU A 112 -12.27 13.62 -9.58
N GLY A 113 -11.09 13.08 -9.86
CA GLY A 113 -10.18 13.55 -10.93
C GLY A 113 -9.35 14.79 -10.58
N GLU A 114 -9.53 15.36 -9.41
CA GLU A 114 -8.78 16.53 -8.94
C GLU A 114 -7.63 16.13 -8.03
N VAL A 115 -6.44 16.69 -8.27
CA VAL A 115 -5.24 16.43 -7.46
C VAL A 115 -5.31 17.24 -6.17
N GLU A 116 -5.55 16.58 -5.05
CA GLU A 116 -5.66 17.22 -3.72
C GLU A 116 -4.31 17.31 -3.00
N SER A 117 -3.42 16.33 -3.22
CA SER A 117 -2.03 16.40 -2.76
C SER A 117 -1.09 15.67 -3.71
N ILE A 118 0.19 16.03 -3.67
CA ILE A 118 1.26 15.44 -4.48
C ILE A 118 2.32 14.83 -3.59
N ALA A 119 3.11 13.89 -4.16
CA ALA A 119 4.26 13.34 -3.45
C ALA A 119 5.29 14.44 -3.16
N ALA A 120 5.77 14.46 -1.91
CA ALA A 120 6.78 15.42 -1.50
C ALA A 120 8.13 15.15 -2.18
N GLN A 121 8.82 16.23 -2.54
CA GLN A 121 10.25 16.18 -2.85
C GLN A 121 11.04 15.94 -1.56
N LEU A 122 12.18 15.28 -1.67
CA LEU A 122 13.04 14.98 -0.54
C LEU A 122 14.36 15.78 -0.64
N ALA A 123 14.76 16.39 0.48
CA ALA A 123 16.05 17.03 0.60
C ALA A 123 17.08 16.03 1.16
N TYR A 124 18.25 15.94 0.54
CA TYR A 124 19.34 15.09 1.02
C TYR A 124 20.37 15.88 1.86
N PRO A 125 21.13 15.17 2.74
CA PRO A 125 22.13 15.81 3.61
C PRO A 125 23.22 16.60 2.90
N ASP A 126 23.50 16.28 1.63
CA ASP A 126 24.46 17.01 0.79
C ASP A 126 23.89 18.31 0.17
N GLY A 127 22.61 18.63 0.49
CA GLY A 127 21.89 19.78 -0.05
C GLY A 127 21.26 19.55 -1.42
N GLY A 128 21.27 18.31 -1.90
CA GLY A 128 20.57 17.89 -3.10
C GLY A 128 19.07 17.72 -2.87
N THR A 129 18.32 17.63 -3.97
CA THR A 129 16.91 17.27 -3.97
C THR A 129 16.73 15.95 -4.72
N ALA A 130 16.00 15.01 -4.13
CA ALA A 130 15.58 13.81 -4.81
C ALA A 130 14.10 13.89 -5.18
N TYR A 131 13.77 13.25 -6.27
CA TYR A 131 12.43 13.20 -6.83
C TYR A 131 11.94 11.76 -6.81
N PRO A 132 11.31 11.29 -5.72
CA PRO A 132 10.85 9.92 -5.63
C PRO A 132 9.70 9.68 -6.60
N VAL A 133 9.88 8.67 -7.45
CA VAL A 133 8.82 8.13 -8.31
C VAL A 133 8.31 6.89 -7.61
N ARG A 134 7.09 6.95 -7.09
CA ARG A 134 6.52 5.95 -6.18
C ARG A 134 5.32 5.27 -6.78
N ALA A 135 5.04 4.07 -6.30
CA ALA A 135 3.82 3.35 -6.65
C ALA A 135 2.58 4.13 -6.24
N ALA A 136 1.58 4.08 -7.08
CA ALA A 136 0.24 4.58 -6.83
C ALA A 136 -0.81 3.60 -7.35
N PHE A 137 -1.95 3.59 -6.69
CA PHE A 137 -3.14 2.84 -7.08
C PHE A 137 -4.21 3.82 -7.51
N GLY A 138 -4.81 3.60 -8.69
CA GLY A 138 -5.83 4.48 -9.25
C GLY A 138 -7.00 3.74 -9.82
N MET A 139 -8.19 4.34 -9.69
CA MET A 139 -9.44 3.93 -10.34
C MET A 139 -9.79 4.93 -11.43
N PHE A 140 -10.09 4.44 -12.63
CA PHE A 140 -10.46 5.25 -13.79
C PHE A 140 -11.98 5.37 -13.94
N SER A 141 -12.39 6.29 -14.81
CA SER A 141 -13.81 6.58 -15.05
C SER A 141 -14.60 5.42 -15.66
N ASP A 142 -13.91 4.43 -16.25
CA ASP A 142 -14.51 3.21 -16.77
C ASP A 142 -14.60 2.08 -15.74
N GLY A 143 -14.19 2.36 -14.48
CA GLY A 143 -14.16 1.39 -13.38
C GLY A 143 -12.92 0.51 -13.35
N SER A 144 -11.99 0.65 -14.30
CA SER A 144 -10.74 -0.09 -14.30
C SER A 144 -9.78 0.44 -13.23
N PHE A 145 -8.87 -0.44 -12.79
CA PHE A 145 -7.82 -0.11 -11.82
C PHE A 145 -6.44 -0.28 -12.44
N GLU A 146 -5.52 0.56 -11.99
CA GLU A 146 -4.13 0.46 -12.34
C GLU A 146 -3.25 0.71 -11.12
N THR A 147 -2.17 -0.07 -11.02
CA THR A 147 -1.05 0.19 -10.11
C THR A 147 0.18 0.47 -10.96
N THR A 148 0.77 1.63 -10.78
CA THR A 148 1.91 2.10 -11.58
C THR A 148 2.82 2.99 -10.75
N TRP A 149 3.99 3.36 -11.29
CA TRP A 149 4.85 4.37 -10.68
C TRP A 149 4.51 5.75 -11.21
N ILE A 150 4.36 6.69 -10.32
CA ILE A 150 3.94 8.05 -10.67
C ILE A 150 4.90 9.11 -10.11
N TYR A 151 4.93 10.22 -10.82
CA TYR A 151 5.39 11.49 -10.31
C TYR A 151 4.43 12.60 -10.78
N CYS A 152 4.15 13.55 -9.88
CA CYS A 152 3.35 14.73 -10.21
C CYS A 152 4.26 15.97 -10.17
N PRO A 153 4.70 16.49 -11.31
CA PRO A 153 5.52 17.69 -11.35
C PRO A 153 4.77 18.89 -10.79
N ASN A 154 5.42 19.65 -9.93
CA ASN A 154 4.88 20.93 -9.45
C ASN A 154 5.25 22.04 -10.41
N ASP A 155 4.78 21.93 -11.67
CA ASP A 155 5.06 22.84 -12.76
C ASP A 155 3.91 23.83 -13.06
N GLY A 156 2.94 23.89 -12.13
CA GLY A 156 1.71 24.70 -12.27
C GLY A 156 0.55 23.98 -12.95
N GLY A 157 0.77 22.77 -13.49
CA GLY A 157 -0.26 21.92 -14.08
C GLY A 157 -0.80 20.84 -13.14
N GLN A 158 -0.03 20.48 -12.13
CA GLN A 158 -0.34 19.43 -11.15
C GLN A 158 -0.93 18.17 -11.80
N ARG A 159 -0.30 17.71 -12.87
CA ARG A 159 -0.75 16.52 -13.59
C ARG A 159 0.21 15.38 -13.29
N PRO A 160 -0.28 14.25 -12.77
CA PRO A 160 0.55 13.08 -12.58
C PRO A 160 0.86 12.41 -13.92
N TYR A 161 2.08 11.90 -14.02
CA TYR A 161 2.53 11.05 -15.11
C TYR A 161 2.91 9.69 -14.53
N SER A 162 2.52 8.63 -15.22
CA SER A 162 3.02 7.29 -14.98
C SER A 162 4.35 7.07 -15.69
N TYR A 163 5.15 6.16 -15.11
CA TYR A 163 6.47 5.80 -15.62
C TYR A 163 6.63 4.28 -15.58
N PRO A 164 7.48 3.71 -16.45
CA PRO A 164 7.65 2.25 -16.53
C PRO A 164 8.41 1.66 -15.34
N SER A 165 9.00 2.49 -14.49
CA SER A 165 9.78 2.09 -13.30
C SER A 165 9.91 3.26 -12.34
N PRO A 166 10.47 3.07 -11.10
CA PRO A 166 10.87 4.17 -10.21
C PRO A 166 11.99 5.06 -10.75
N LEU A 167 12.36 4.89 -12.01
CA LEU A 167 13.45 5.58 -12.69
C LEU A 167 14.81 5.29 -12.02
N ASP A 168 15.75 6.25 -12.07
CA ASP A 168 17.12 6.08 -11.62
C ASP A 168 17.33 6.40 -10.13
N ASN A 169 16.32 6.12 -9.30
CA ASN A 169 16.45 6.23 -7.85
C ASN A 169 16.85 4.88 -7.25
N ASP A 170 17.85 4.88 -6.38
CA ASP A 170 18.25 3.73 -5.59
C ASP A 170 19.06 4.19 -4.37
N GLU A 171 18.40 4.24 -3.22
CA GLU A 171 19.01 4.67 -1.96
C GLU A 171 20.14 3.72 -1.51
N SER A 172 20.05 2.42 -1.83
CA SER A 172 21.06 1.44 -1.44
C SER A 172 22.42 1.69 -2.10
N THR A 173 22.43 2.29 -3.29
CA THR A 173 23.63 2.67 -4.03
C THR A 173 23.98 4.16 -3.92
N GLY A 174 23.09 4.94 -3.30
CA GLY A 174 23.23 6.40 -3.24
C GLY A 174 22.99 7.08 -4.59
N THR A 175 22.25 6.44 -5.48
CA THR A 175 21.86 6.99 -6.78
C THR A 175 20.52 7.69 -6.66
N PHE A 176 20.45 8.95 -7.09
CA PHE A 176 19.22 9.73 -7.02
C PHE A 176 19.02 10.56 -8.26
N MET A 177 17.78 10.66 -8.69
CA MET A 177 17.41 11.61 -9.72
C MET A 177 17.56 13.04 -9.20
N THR A 178 18.45 13.79 -9.83
CA THR A 178 18.71 15.21 -9.53
C THR A 178 17.88 16.16 -10.38
N GLU A 179 17.21 15.64 -11.41
CA GLU A 179 16.29 16.37 -12.25
C GLU A 179 14.87 15.85 -12.03
N MET A 180 13.92 16.78 -11.99
CA MET A 180 12.51 16.44 -11.79
C MET A 180 12.00 15.62 -12.99
N PRO A 181 11.38 14.45 -12.77
CA PRO A 181 10.74 13.68 -13.82
C PRO A 181 9.76 14.53 -14.61
N SER A 182 9.76 14.41 -15.92
CA SER A 182 8.94 15.23 -16.82
C SER A 182 8.15 14.37 -17.79
N ALA A 183 7.15 14.99 -18.44
CA ALA A 183 6.36 14.38 -19.50
C ALA A 183 7.17 13.94 -20.73
N SER A 184 8.40 14.44 -20.88
CA SER A 184 9.28 14.08 -22.00
C SER A 184 10.18 12.87 -21.69
N TYR A 185 10.11 12.31 -20.50
CA TYR A 185 10.84 11.10 -20.16
C TYR A 185 10.34 9.93 -21.01
N GLU A 186 11.24 9.05 -21.44
CA GLU A 186 10.86 7.89 -22.26
C GLU A 186 9.90 6.97 -21.48
N GLY A 187 8.73 6.70 -22.06
CA GLY A 187 7.68 5.89 -21.43
C GLY A 187 6.80 6.65 -20.43
N ALA A 188 6.96 7.97 -20.29
CA ALA A 188 6.06 8.77 -19.48
C ALA A 188 4.69 8.92 -20.18
N GLU A 189 3.61 8.64 -19.46
CA GLU A 189 2.24 8.81 -19.93
C GLU A 189 1.43 9.65 -18.96
N LEU A 190 0.53 10.49 -19.48
CA LEU A 190 -0.38 11.26 -18.64
C LEU A 190 -1.33 10.29 -17.92
N TRP A 191 -1.36 10.38 -16.59
CA TRP A 191 -2.14 9.48 -15.75
C TRP A 191 -3.33 10.21 -15.14
N THR A 192 -4.56 9.79 -15.48
CA THR A 192 -5.79 10.54 -15.18
C THR A 192 -6.87 9.68 -14.50
N PRO A 193 -6.58 9.05 -13.38
CA PRO A 193 -7.60 8.35 -12.61
C PRO A 193 -8.61 9.33 -12.00
N MET A 194 -9.80 8.83 -11.68
CA MET A 194 -10.81 9.56 -10.92
C MET A 194 -10.51 9.55 -9.42
N GLU A 195 -10.04 8.41 -8.92
CA GLU A 195 -9.62 8.24 -7.52
C GLU A 195 -8.22 7.67 -7.52
N ALA A 196 -7.30 8.22 -6.74
CA ALA A 196 -5.97 7.63 -6.62
C ALA A 196 -5.29 7.94 -5.30
N ILE A 197 -4.48 6.99 -4.87
CA ILE A 197 -3.62 7.09 -3.69
C ILE A 197 -2.20 6.70 -4.03
N GLY A 198 -1.26 7.56 -3.68
CA GLY A 198 0.17 7.27 -3.72
C GLY A 198 0.63 6.57 -2.46
N GLY A 199 1.61 5.73 -2.60
CA GLY A 199 2.20 4.97 -1.50
C GLY A 199 3.62 4.54 -1.84
N GLY A 200 3.89 3.27 -1.68
CA GLY A 200 5.14 2.60 -2.02
C GLY A 200 5.68 1.77 -0.86
N PRO A 201 6.57 0.84 -1.16
CA PRO A 201 6.93 0.45 -2.53
C PRO A 201 5.83 -0.37 -3.21
N MET A 202 5.98 -0.59 -4.53
CA MET A 202 5.21 -1.63 -5.23
C MET A 202 5.43 -2.95 -4.52
N LEU A 203 4.35 -3.57 -4.09
CA LEU A 203 4.40 -4.83 -3.35
C LEU A 203 4.30 -6.04 -4.30
N VAL A 204 3.31 -5.99 -5.18
CA VAL A 204 3.01 -7.06 -6.12
C VAL A 204 2.91 -6.48 -7.53
N LEU A 205 3.60 -7.12 -8.47
CA LEU A 205 3.54 -6.77 -9.89
C LEU A 205 3.35 -8.07 -10.69
N ASP A 206 2.30 -8.12 -11.49
CA ASP A 206 1.96 -9.32 -12.29
C ASP A 206 1.91 -10.61 -11.44
N GLY A 207 1.32 -10.52 -10.24
CA GLY A 207 1.19 -11.65 -9.32
C GLY A 207 2.52 -12.10 -8.68
N LYS A 208 3.54 -11.26 -8.67
CA LYS A 208 4.84 -11.55 -8.06
C LYS A 208 5.17 -10.56 -6.98
N ASN A 209 5.72 -11.06 -5.88
CA ASN A 209 6.29 -10.23 -4.84
C ASN A 209 7.55 -9.51 -5.37
N VAL A 210 7.50 -8.18 -5.36
CA VAL A 210 8.58 -7.29 -5.81
C VAL A 210 8.96 -6.26 -4.73
N ALA A 211 8.45 -6.40 -3.52
CA ALA A 211 8.60 -5.43 -2.45
C ALA A 211 10.07 -5.11 -2.11
N ASP A 212 10.91 -6.14 -2.00
CA ASP A 212 12.34 -5.97 -1.67
C ASP A 212 13.11 -5.34 -2.82
N GLU A 213 12.72 -5.61 -4.08
CA GLU A 213 13.36 -5.05 -5.27
C GLU A 213 13.15 -3.53 -5.35
N TYR A 214 11.93 -3.07 -5.03
CA TYR A 214 11.58 -1.66 -5.20
C TYR A 214 11.68 -0.82 -3.92
N TYR A 215 11.91 -1.43 -2.75
CA TYR A 215 11.98 -0.71 -1.49
C TYR A 215 12.92 0.49 -1.53
N TYR A 216 14.19 0.27 -1.86
CA TYR A 216 15.19 1.33 -1.90
C TYR A 216 15.06 2.28 -3.10
N ARG A 217 14.29 1.88 -4.11
CA ARG A 217 14.07 2.70 -5.30
C ARG A 217 12.90 3.66 -5.16
N GLU A 218 11.94 3.33 -4.31
CA GLU A 218 10.72 4.12 -4.14
C GLU A 218 10.62 4.81 -2.79
N VAL A 219 11.05 4.14 -1.72
CA VAL A 219 10.84 4.62 -0.34
C VAL A 219 12.08 5.38 0.13
N LEU A 220 12.53 6.29 -0.71
CA LEU A 220 13.66 7.15 -0.42
C LEU A 220 13.43 7.89 0.89
N ASP A 221 14.44 7.88 1.78
CA ASP A 221 14.43 8.57 3.07
C ASP A 221 13.26 8.18 4.01
N ALA A 222 12.82 6.93 3.91
CA ALA A 222 11.74 6.42 4.78
C ALA A 222 12.16 6.19 6.24
N GLY A 223 13.31 6.69 6.65
CA GLY A 223 13.76 6.60 8.03
C GLY A 223 14.28 5.23 8.44
N GLY A 224 15.22 4.67 7.72
CA GLY A 224 15.96 3.48 8.13
C GLY A 224 15.29 2.15 7.77
N THR A 225 15.16 1.23 8.72
CA THR A 225 14.74 -0.16 8.46
C THR A 225 13.23 -0.40 8.61
N ALA A 226 12.40 0.65 8.64
CA ALA A 226 10.96 0.50 8.88
C ALA A 226 10.25 -0.39 7.86
N GLY A 227 10.68 -0.38 6.60
CA GLY A 227 10.15 -1.26 5.57
C GLY A 227 10.61 -2.71 5.73
N MET A 228 11.84 -2.91 6.16
CA MET A 228 12.46 -4.23 6.32
C MET A 228 12.09 -4.93 7.63
N SER A 229 11.47 -4.23 8.56
CA SER A 229 11.01 -4.79 9.83
C SER A 229 9.50 -4.98 9.85
N ARG A 230 9.02 -5.88 10.72
CA ARG A 230 7.59 -6.06 10.92
C ARG A 230 6.98 -4.83 11.57
N GLN A 231 5.97 -4.27 10.93
CA GLN A 231 5.26 -3.05 11.32
C GLN A 231 3.76 -3.22 11.06
N PRO A 232 2.88 -2.39 11.66
CA PRO A 232 1.52 -2.28 11.18
C PRO A 232 1.53 -1.77 9.73
N ARG A 233 0.65 -2.30 8.90
CA ARG A 233 0.63 -2.04 7.46
C ARG A 233 -0.78 -1.76 6.97
N THR A 234 -0.84 -0.96 5.92
CA THR A 234 -2.03 -0.79 5.09
C THR A 234 -1.61 -0.99 3.65
N ALA A 235 -2.36 -1.77 2.91
CA ALA A 235 -2.15 -2.00 1.48
C ALA A 235 -3.46 -1.91 0.72
N VAL A 236 -3.37 -1.53 -0.53
CA VAL A 236 -4.48 -1.53 -1.50
C VAL A 236 -3.98 -2.09 -2.82
N GLY A 237 -4.84 -2.79 -3.52
CA GLY A 237 -4.56 -3.34 -4.84
C GLY A 237 -5.83 -3.79 -5.55
N ALA A 238 -5.66 -4.32 -6.74
CA ALA A 238 -6.75 -4.93 -7.49
C ALA A 238 -6.42 -6.38 -7.82
N THR A 239 -7.44 -7.22 -7.80
CA THR A 239 -7.36 -8.60 -8.30
C THR A 239 -7.39 -8.62 -9.82
N ALA A 240 -6.98 -9.75 -10.41
CA ALA A 240 -7.02 -9.93 -11.86
C ALA A 240 -8.44 -9.87 -12.45
N ASP A 241 -9.48 -10.14 -11.64
CA ASP A 241 -10.89 -10.04 -12.02
C ASP A 241 -11.51 -8.66 -11.69
N GLY A 242 -10.68 -7.66 -11.34
CA GLY A 242 -11.10 -6.25 -11.23
C GLY A 242 -11.70 -5.86 -9.89
N LYS A 243 -11.54 -6.66 -8.83
CA LYS A 243 -11.99 -6.29 -7.49
C LYS A 243 -10.89 -5.56 -6.72
N VAL A 244 -11.27 -4.67 -5.83
CA VAL A 244 -10.33 -3.99 -4.93
C VAL A 244 -10.06 -4.86 -3.71
N ILE A 245 -8.78 -4.97 -3.34
CA ILE A 245 -8.36 -5.51 -2.05
C ILE A 245 -7.85 -4.37 -1.20
N ILE A 246 -8.35 -4.28 0.04
CA ILE A 246 -7.83 -3.40 1.09
C ILE A 246 -7.41 -4.29 2.25
N LEU A 247 -6.14 -4.21 2.67
CA LEU A 247 -5.61 -4.98 3.79
C LEU A 247 -5.02 -4.03 4.82
N VAL A 248 -5.33 -4.30 6.09
CA VAL A 248 -4.70 -3.64 7.24
C VAL A 248 -4.26 -4.69 8.25
N CYS A 249 -3.10 -4.51 8.84
CA CYS A 249 -2.68 -5.35 9.96
C CYS A 249 -2.16 -4.53 11.13
N ASP A 250 -2.41 -5.05 12.32
CA ASP A 250 -1.83 -4.55 13.54
C ASP A 250 -0.32 -4.85 13.59
N GLY A 251 0.38 -4.15 14.46
CA GLY A 251 1.81 -4.37 14.68
C GLY A 251 2.27 -3.75 15.99
N ARG A 252 3.57 -3.80 16.26
CA ARG A 252 4.17 -3.20 17.45
C ARG A 252 3.58 -3.72 18.76
N GLY A 253 3.09 -4.97 18.76
CA GLY A 253 2.49 -5.62 19.92
C GLY A 253 0.99 -5.35 20.11
N MET A 254 0.35 -4.52 19.27
CA MET A 254 -1.09 -4.33 19.30
C MET A 254 -1.79 -5.66 19.05
N ASN A 255 -2.72 -6.05 19.92
CA ASN A 255 -3.41 -7.34 19.88
C ASN A 255 -2.49 -8.57 19.77
N GLY A 256 -1.23 -8.45 20.27
CA GLY A 256 -0.19 -9.45 20.14
C GLY A 256 0.41 -9.61 18.76
N SER A 257 0.07 -8.72 17.83
CA SER A 257 0.58 -8.71 16.45
C SER A 257 1.93 -8.01 16.36
N LEU A 258 2.89 -8.63 15.65
CA LEU A 258 4.15 -7.99 15.27
C LEU A 258 4.01 -7.17 13.98
N GLY A 259 2.97 -7.42 13.19
CA GLY A 259 2.79 -6.89 11.84
C GLY A 259 3.59 -7.67 10.80
N TYR A 260 3.67 -7.10 9.60
CA TYR A 260 4.41 -7.68 8.48
C TYR A 260 5.64 -6.84 8.09
N THR A 261 6.68 -7.49 7.58
CA THR A 261 7.60 -6.85 6.64
C THR A 261 6.87 -6.53 5.34
N LEU A 262 7.47 -5.74 4.46
CA LEU A 262 6.83 -5.46 3.16
C LEU A 262 6.76 -6.71 2.28
N SER A 263 7.79 -7.57 2.34
CA SER A 263 7.81 -8.82 1.59
C SER A 263 6.75 -9.82 2.10
N GLU A 264 6.60 -9.99 3.41
CA GLU A 264 5.53 -10.82 3.99
C GLU A 264 4.13 -10.28 3.65
N LEU A 265 3.96 -8.95 3.60
CA LEU A 265 2.71 -8.33 3.17
C LEU A 265 2.42 -8.60 1.69
N ALA A 266 3.45 -8.53 0.83
CA ALA A 266 3.32 -8.85 -0.58
C ALA A 266 2.92 -10.33 -0.80
N ASP A 267 3.53 -11.25 -0.05
CA ASP A 267 3.17 -12.67 -0.10
C ASP A 267 1.73 -12.93 0.35
N LYS A 268 1.22 -12.16 1.32
CA LYS A 268 -0.19 -12.25 1.76
C LYS A 268 -1.17 -11.73 0.71
N LEU A 269 -0.74 -10.86 -0.19
CA LEU A 269 -1.60 -10.26 -1.24
C LEU A 269 -1.65 -11.11 -2.53
N ILE A 270 -0.79 -12.11 -2.69
CA ILE A 270 -0.76 -13.05 -3.81
C ILE A 270 -1.65 -14.25 -3.55
#